data_d258e5298026de62c9c62ccc637178a9
#
_entry.id   d258e5298026de62c9c62ccc637178a9
#
_cell.length_a   1.000
_cell.length_b   1.000
_cell.length_c   1.000
_cell.angle_alpha   90.00
_cell.angle_beta   90.00
_cell.angle_gamma   90.00
#
_symmetry.space_group_name_H-M   'P 1'
#
loop_
_entity.id
_entity.type
_entity.pdbx_description
1 polymer ?
#
loop_
_entity_poly.entity_id
_entity_poly.type
_entity_poly.pdbx_seq_one_letter_code
_entity_poly.pdbx_strand_id
1 'polypeptide(L)'
;MRVWCDFTASAHPLVFRPLVELMQARSDTVEITARDYAQTLQLIEQHGMTATTIGHHGGRSRAGKARQLFSRLSGLRRWARGRGFDVALAHGSHELTITARRLGIPSATTFDYEWAWLQHQLGCRAATKVVVPDSIPIERLARYGTAPPKLLQYPGLKEEYYLSDFEPDAAVLDGWEIDPGRTLVVLRPPPDVSLYHRHANPLFPQTLQHLGRLESVHAIVLPRTEEQRDYVRSLALPSVIVPDEAVDAQSLIALSDLVVSAGGTMNREAAALGVPVYTTYGGRLGGVDEELIRQGRLRPLTDPRALELTKRAGGTAQRVRRDPAELLALLLSARDA
;
A
#
# COMPACT_ATOMS: atom_id res chain seq x y z
N MET A 1 5.55 13.45 23.46
CA MET A 1 6.41 13.90 22.33
C MET A 1 5.56 14.65 21.32
N ARG A 2 6.21 15.42 20.45
CA ARG A 2 5.57 16.05 19.29
C ARG A 2 6.07 15.38 18.02
N VAL A 3 5.21 14.66 17.31
CA VAL A 3 5.56 13.83 16.18
C VAL A 3 4.97 14.40 14.89
N TRP A 4 5.78 14.49 13.85
CA TRP A 4 5.36 14.87 12.51
C TRP A 4 5.26 13.66 11.60
N CYS A 5 4.08 13.36 11.06
CA CYS A 5 3.86 12.32 10.05
C CYS A 5 3.58 12.96 8.67
N ASP A 6 4.03 12.32 7.58
CA ASP A 6 3.80 12.82 6.22
C ASP A 6 3.26 11.73 5.30
N PHE A 7 2.07 11.98 4.72
CA PHE A 7 1.34 11.04 3.87
C PHE A 7 1.35 11.50 2.41
N THR A 8 1.87 10.69 1.51
CA THR A 8 2.04 11.04 0.09
C THR A 8 1.34 10.08 -0.86
N ALA A 9 0.68 9.04 -0.36
CA ALA A 9 -0.07 8.06 -1.12
C ALA A 9 -1.18 7.43 -0.27
N SER A 10 -2.18 6.83 -0.91
CA SER A 10 -3.38 6.26 -0.26
C SER A 10 -3.10 5.16 0.77
N ALA A 11 -2.00 4.42 0.63
CA ALA A 11 -1.63 3.41 1.62
C ALA A 11 -1.11 4.00 2.95
N HIS A 12 -0.65 5.26 2.97
CA HIS A 12 -0.01 5.83 4.16
C HIS A 12 -0.97 6.04 5.33
N PRO A 13 -2.21 6.55 5.15
CA PRO A 13 -3.18 6.60 6.22
C PRO A 13 -3.44 5.24 6.86
N LEU A 14 -3.55 4.18 6.07
CA LEU A 14 -3.76 2.82 6.57
C LEU A 14 -2.58 2.34 7.43
N VAL A 15 -1.36 2.47 6.92
CA VAL A 15 -0.14 2.06 7.63
C VAL A 15 0.04 2.83 8.94
N PHE A 16 -0.27 4.12 8.94
CA PHE A 16 -0.02 4.98 10.10
C PHE A 16 -1.20 5.06 11.07
N ARG A 17 -2.42 4.65 10.70
CA ARG A 17 -3.58 4.66 11.61
C ARG A 17 -3.25 4.05 12.98
N PRO A 18 -2.86 2.78 13.09
CA PRO A 18 -2.61 2.19 14.41
C PRO A 18 -1.41 2.84 15.12
N LEU A 19 -0.42 3.33 14.38
CA LEU A 19 0.73 4.02 14.96
C LEU A 19 0.33 5.38 15.56
N VAL A 20 -0.56 6.12 14.88
CA VAL A 20 -1.11 7.40 15.36
C VAL A 20 -1.96 7.17 16.60
N GLU A 21 -2.82 6.16 16.58
CA GLU A 21 -3.65 5.78 17.74
C GLU A 21 -2.79 5.44 18.98
N LEU A 22 -1.73 4.65 18.79
CA LEU A 22 -0.79 4.30 19.85
C LEU A 22 -0.04 5.53 20.40
N MET A 23 0.38 6.46 19.53
CA MET A 23 1.03 7.70 19.95
C MET A 23 0.06 8.59 20.73
N GLN A 24 -1.17 8.76 20.26
CA GLN A 24 -2.21 9.53 20.93
C GLN A 24 -2.59 8.95 22.31
N ALA A 25 -2.71 7.62 22.40
CA ALA A 25 -2.97 6.93 23.67
C ALA A 25 -1.87 7.17 24.73
N ARG A 26 -0.64 7.47 24.30
CA ARG A 26 0.48 7.88 25.18
C ARG A 26 0.54 9.39 25.42
N SER A 27 -0.47 10.13 25.00
CA SER A 27 -0.53 11.61 25.07
C SER A 27 0.56 12.30 24.23
N ASP A 28 1.05 11.66 23.18
CA ASP A 28 1.90 12.31 22.18
C ASP A 28 1.05 13.22 21.28
N THR A 29 1.60 14.36 20.89
CA THR A 29 0.97 15.25 19.91
C THR A 29 1.40 14.82 18.51
N VAL A 30 0.46 14.35 17.69
CA VAL A 30 0.73 13.94 16.30
C VAL A 30 0.17 14.97 15.34
N GLU A 31 1.03 15.53 14.50
CA GLU A 31 0.63 16.43 13.42
C GLU A 31 0.94 15.80 12.07
N ILE A 32 -0.05 15.81 11.18
CA ILE A 32 0.03 15.14 9.88
C ILE A 32 0.06 16.18 8.77
N THR A 33 1.02 16.03 7.86
CA THR A 33 0.98 16.69 6.55
C THR A 33 0.62 15.66 5.48
N ALA A 34 -0.14 16.08 4.47
CA ALA A 34 -0.54 15.18 3.39
C ALA A 34 -0.37 15.84 2.02
N ARG A 35 -0.09 15.01 1.02
CA ARG A 35 -0.20 15.40 -0.39
C ARG A 35 -1.61 15.12 -0.86
N ASP A 36 -2.22 16.07 -1.57
CA ASP A 36 -3.44 15.83 -2.35
C ASP A 36 -3.11 14.94 -3.55
N TYR A 37 -3.34 13.64 -3.37
CA TYR A 37 -3.09 12.63 -4.38
C TYR A 37 -3.95 11.38 -4.16
N ALA A 38 -4.64 10.94 -5.20
CA ALA A 38 -5.55 9.80 -5.19
C ALA A 38 -6.55 9.90 -4.01
N GLN A 39 -6.74 8.85 -3.25
CA GLN A 39 -7.68 8.78 -2.12
C GLN A 39 -7.03 9.16 -0.77
N THR A 40 -5.84 9.78 -0.76
CA THR A 40 -5.09 10.02 0.48
C THR A 40 -5.88 10.86 1.49
N LEU A 41 -6.48 11.98 1.05
CA LEU A 41 -7.23 12.88 1.93
C LEU A 41 -8.53 12.24 2.42
N GLN A 42 -9.24 11.53 1.54
CA GLN A 42 -10.45 10.80 1.88
C GLN A 42 -10.18 9.72 2.95
N LEU A 43 -9.10 8.94 2.80
CA LEU A 43 -8.73 7.92 3.79
C LEU A 43 -8.29 8.52 5.13
N ILE A 44 -7.65 9.69 5.14
CA ILE A 44 -7.33 10.42 6.37
C ILE A 44 -8.63 10.74 7.14
N GLU A 45 -9.62 11.29 6.44
CA GLU A 45 -10.91 11.66 7.01
C GLU A 45 -11.70 10.43 7.48
N GLN A 46 -11.78 9.38 6.66
CA GLN A 46 -12.45 8.13 6.99
C GLN A 46 -11.91 7.45 8.26
N HIS A 47 -10.61 7.62 8.52
CA HIS A 47 -9.98 7.12 9.75
C HIS A 47 -9.94 8.13 10.90
N GLY A 48 -10.75 9.20 10.85
CA GLY A 48 -10.84 10.18 11.93
C GLY A 48 -9.56 11.00 12.17
N MET A 49 -8.62 10.99 11.23
CA MET A 49 -7.40 11.76 11.29
C MET A 49 -7.58 13.13 10.65
N THR A 50 -6.74 14.09 11.04
CA THR A 50 -6.68 15.41 10.41
C THR A 50 -5.30 15.67 9.88
N ALA A 51 -5.21 16.34 8.71
CA ALA A 51 -3.92 16.66 8.10
C ALA A 51 -3.90 18.05 7.47
N THR A 52 -2.72 18.68 7.48
CA THR A 52 -2.48 19.88 6.67
C THR A 52 -2.07 19.45 5.26
N THR A 53 -2.88 19.83 4.27
CA THR A 53 -2.57 19.53 2.86
C THR A 53 -1.43 20.41 2.36
N ILE A 54 -0.34 19.80 1.92
CA ILE A 54 0.83 20.48 1.34
C ILE A 54 1.23 19.80 0.03
N GLY A 55 0.95 20.47 -1.08
CA GLY A 55 1.28 20.00 -2.43
C GLY A 55 0.27 19.01 -3.02
N HIS A 56 0.34 18.88 -4.33
CA HIS A 56 -0.47 17.96 -5.13
C HIS A 56 0.42 17.15 -6.08
N HIS A 57 -0.16 16.24 -6.85
CA HIS A 57 0.62 15.41 -7.78
C HIS A 57 1.16 16.25 -8.95
N GLY A 58 2.46 16.09 -9.28
CA GLY A 58 3.19 16.89 -10.29
C GLY A 58 2.91 16.52 -11.75
N GLY A 59 1.88 15.70 -12.02
CA GLY A 59 1.56 15.23 -13.37
C GLY A 59 2.61 14.27 -13.95
N ARG A 60 2.57 14.07 -15.28
CA ARG A 60 3.46 13.11 -15.99
C ARG A 60 4.82 13.69 -16.38
N SER A 61 4.95 15.02 -16.50
CA SER A 61 6.18 15.66 -16.99
C SER A 61 7.30 15.69 -15.94
N ARG A 62 8.55 15.53 -16.35
CA ARG A 62 9.73 15.62 -15.47
C ARG A 62 9.88 17.01 -14.84
N ALA A 63 9.64 18.07 -15.62
CA ALA A 63 9.69 19.45 -15.15
C ALA A 63 8.60 19.74 -14.11
N GLY A 64 7.37 19.26 -14.34
CA GLY A 64 6.26 19.35 -13.37
C GLY A 64 6.59 18.63 -12.06
N LYS A 65 7.15 17.42 -12.12
CA LYS A 65 7.58 16.68 -10.93
C LYS A 65 8.68 17.41 -10.15
N ALA A 66 9.69 17.96 -10.84
CA ALA A 66 10.75 18.74 -10.19
C ALA A 66 10.20 20.01 -9.54
N ARG A 67 9.34 20.78 -10.24
CA ARG A 67 8.72 22.00 -9.70
C ARG A 67 7.89 21.68 -8.45
N GLN A 68 7.10 20.58 -8.47
CA GLN A 68 6.30 20.16 -7.33
C GLN A 68 7.16 19.71 -6.15
N LEU A 69 8.26 19.01 -6.41
CA LEU A 69 9.21 18.64 -5.36
C LEU A 69 9.74 19.88 -4.63
N PHE A 70 10.23 20.89 -5.36
CA PHE A 70 10.75 22.13 -4.75
C PHE A 70 9.65 22.92 -4.01
N SER A 71 8.48 23.06 -4.61
CA SER A 71 7.32 23.71 -3.98
C SER A 71 6.94 23.03 -2.67
N ARG A 72 6.86 21.69 -2.68
CA ARG A 72 6.51 20.91 -1.51
C ARG A 72 7.58 20.97 -0.43
N LEU A 73 8.86 20.86 -0.76
CA LEU A 73 9.96 21.04 0.20
C LEU A 73 9.90 22.39 0.87
N SER A 74 9.63 23.47 0.10
CA SER A 74 9.47 24.82 0.65
C SER A 74 8.24 24.93 1.55
N GLY A 75 7.12 24.36 1.15
CA GLY A 75 5.88 24.32 1.92
C GLY A 75 6.05 23.58 3.25
N LEU A 76 6.60 22.36 3.21
CA LEU A 76 6.87 21.56 4.41
C LEU A 76 7.84 22.27 5.37
N ARG A 77 8.91 22.89 4.83
CA ARG A 77 9.87 23.65 5.65
C ARG A 77 9.23 24.83 6.33
N ARG A 78 8.40 25.60 5.62
CA ARG A 78 7.69 26.75 6.20
C ARG A 78 6.72 26.31 7.29
N TRP A 79 6.00 25.21 7.03
CA TRP A 79 5.02 24.68 7.96
C TRP A 79 5.69 24.08 9.20
N ALA A 80 6.76 23.29 9.08
CA ALA A 80 7.38 22.61 10.21
C ALA A 80 8.30 23.50 11.07
N ARG A 81 8.77 24.64 10.50
CA ARG A 81 9.70 25.55 11.22
C ARG A 81 9.09 26.09 12.50
N GLY A 82 9.81 25.96 13.63
CA GLY A 82 9.42 26.49 14.94
C GLY A 82 8.32 25.73 15.66
N ARG A 83 7.87 24.58 15.12
CA ARG A 83 6.84 23.76 15.77
C ARG A 83 7.37 22.84 16.87
N GLY A 84 8.69 22.67 16.99
CA GLY A 84 9.30 21.88 18.06
C GLY A 84 9.02 20.38 17.95
N PHE A 85 9.09 19.83 16.75
CA PHE A 85 8.96 18.37 16.55
C PHE A 85 10.16 17.63 17.14
N ASP A 86 9.89 16.59 17.92
CA ASP A 86 10.90 15.67 18.47
C ASP A 86 11.37 14.66 17.42
N VAL A 87 10.47 14.23 16.52
CA VAL A 87 10.74 13.24 15.46
C VAL A 87 9.77 13.40 14.29
N ALA A 88 10.23 13.02 13.09
CA ALA A 88 9.42 13.02 11.88
C ALA A 88 9.39 11.61 11.26
N LEU A 89 8.20 11.11 10.90
CA LEU A 89 7.96 9.75 10.44
C LEU A 89 7.28 9.74 9.06
N ALA A 90 7.71 8.85 8.17
CA ALA A 90 7.06 8.68 6.87
C ALA A 90 7.18 7.27 6.29
N HIS A 91 6.24 6.92 5.42
CA HIS A 91 6.38 5.80 4.48
C HIS A 91 6.82 6.35 3.12
N GLY A 92 8.13 6.25 2.81
CA GLY A 92 8.66 6.64 1.51
C GLY A 92 8.61 8.14 1.15
N SER A 93 8.25 9.06 2.05
CA SER A 93 8.31 10.49 1.77
C SER A 93 9.74 11.01 1.90
N HIS A 94 10.43 11.13 0.76
CA HIS A 94 11.75 11.74 0.72
C HIS A 94 11.69 13.25 1.01
N GLU A 95 10.57 13.90 0.73
CA GLU A 95 10.39 15.32 1.03
C GLU A 95 10.38 15.58 2.53
N LEU A 96 9.72 14.72 3.32
CA LEU A 96 9.76 14.82 4.77
C LEU A 96 11.20 14.68 5.28
N THR A 97 11.90 13.60 4.90
CA THR A 97 13.23 13.31 5.45
C THR A 97 14.25 14.40 5.09
N ILE A 98 14.21 14.94 3.86
CA ILE A 98 15.04 16.08 3.45
C ILE A 98 14.71 17.32 4.26
N THR A 99 13.42 17.60 4.47
CA THR A 99 12.99 18.78 5.22
C THR A 99 13.36 18.67 6.70
N ALA A 100 13.11 17.50 7.30
CA ALA A 100 13.44 17.22 8.70
C ALA A 100 14.94 17.41 8.94
N ARG A 101 15.80 16.82 8.08
CA ARG A 101 17.26 16.99 8.16
C ARG A 101 17.68 18.46 8.12
N ARG A 102 17.07 19.28 7.23
CA ARG A 102 17.38 20.72 7.12
C ARG A 102 16.93 21.54 8.32
N LEU A 103 15.97 21.03 9.08
CA LEU A 103 15.46 21.65 10.30
C LEU A 103 16.08 21.07 11.58
N GLY A 104 16.99 20.10 11.48
CA GLY A 104 17.59 19.41 12.62
C GLY A 104 16.62 18.47 13.35
N ILE A 105 15.55 18.03 12.69
CA ILE A 105 14.56 17.11 13.27
C ILE A 105 14.99 15.67 12.92
N PRO A 106 15.20 14.79 13.92
CA PRO A 106 15.41 13.36 13.66
C PRO A 106 14.27 12.76 12.86
N SER A 107 14.56 11.86 11.93
CA SER A 107 13.49 11.28 11.10
C SER A 107 13.68 9.80 10.80
N ALA A 108 12.56 9.06 10.75
CA ALA A 108 12.54 7.70 10.25
C ALA A 108 11.70 7.59 8.98
N THR A 109 12.16 6.76 8.04
CA THR A 109 11.41 6.38 6.86
C THR A 109 11.28 4.87 6.78
N THR A 110 10.11 4.40 6.34
CA THR A 110 9.88 2.99 6.03
C THR A 110 9.45 2.83 4.57
N PHE A 111 9.68 1.67 3.99
CA PHE A 111 9.20 1.28 2.66
C PHE A 111 9.27 -0.25 2.51
N ASP A 112 8.60 -0.77 1.50
CA ASP A 112 8.48 -2.21 1.24
C ASP A 112 8.84 -2.62 -0.21
N TYR A 113 9.39 -1.67 -0.99
CA TYR A 113 9.85 -1.88 -2.35
C TYR A 113 11.15 -1.11 -2.59
N GLU A 114 12.27 -1.83 -2.67
CA GLU A 114 13.61 -1.24 -2.67
C GLU A 114 14.07 -0.68 -4.01
N TRP A 115 13.31 -0.86 -5.10
CA TRP A 115 13.75 -0.45 -6.43
C TRP A 115 13.33 0.97 -6.84
N ALA A 116 12.66 1.72 -5.99
CA ALA A 116 12.33 3.13 -6.20
C ALA A 116 13.59 4.02 -6.05
N TRP A 117 14.54 3.83 -6.96
CA TRP A 117 15.94 4.30 -6.86
C TRP A 117 16.08 5.78 -6.48
N LEU A 118 15.46 6.69 -7.23
CA LEU A 118 15.61 8.13 -6.98
C LEU A 118 15.03 8.53 -5.61
N GLN A 119 13.87 7.98 -5.25
CA GLN A 119 13.20 8.23 -4.00
C GLN A 119 14.08 7.79 -2.81
N HIS A 120 14.68 6.59 -2.92
CA HIS A 120 15.53 6.05 -1.84
C HIS A 120 16.90 6.73 -1.78
N GLN A 121 17.50 7.12 -2.93
CA GLN A 121 18.74 7.93 -2.94
C GLN A 121 18.57 9.23 -2.15
N LEU A 122 17.44 9.87 -2.26
CA LEU A 122 17.16 11.12 -1.56
C LEU A 122 16.69 10.86 -0.11
N GLY A 123 15.67 10.01 0.05
CA GLY A 123 15.00 9.79 1.33
C GLY A 123 15.87 9.07 2.35
N CYS A 124 16.49 7.96 1.95
CA CYS A 124 17.31 7.16 2.88
C CYS A 124 18.55 7.92 3.35
N ARG A 125 19.22 8.67 2.44
CA ARG A 125 20.40 9.46 2.83
C ARG A 125 20.05 10.61 3.79
N ALA A 126 18.85 11.16 3.67
CA ALA A 126 18.39 12.25 4.53
C ALA A 126 17.86 11.75 5.89
N ALA A 127 17.26 10.59 5.96
CA ALA A 127 16.69 10.02 7.16
C ALA A 127 17.74 9.70 8.24
N THR A 128 17.38 9.78 9.50
CA THR A 128 18.16 9.31 10.66
C THR A 128 18.10 7.79 10.77
N LYS A 129 16.91 7.20 10.64
CA LYS A 129 16.70 5.75 10.60
C LYS A 129 15.93 5.35 9.34
N VAL A 130 16.22 4.16 8.85
CA VAL A 130 15.50 3.50 7.75
C VAL A 130 15.01 2.16 8.28
N VAL A 131 13.70 1.97 8.29
CA VAL A 131 13.03 0.82 8.89
C VAL A 131 12.30 0.05 7.80
N VAL A 132 12.70 -1.17 7.50
CA VAL A 132 12.18 -1.94 6.38
C VAL A 132 11.84 -3.38 6.76
N PRO A 133 11.03 -4.11 5.98
CA PRO A 133 10.84 -5.54 6.19
C PRO A 133 12.15 -6.33 6.17
N ASP A 134 12.26 -7.34 7.00
CA ASP A 134 13.43 -8.23 7.10
C ASP A 134 13.68 -9.06 5.83
N SER A 135 12.64 -9.24 5.02
CA SER A 135 12.72 -9.87 3.71
C SER A 135 13.47 -9.06 2.63
N ILE A 136 13.75 -7.77 2.86
CA ILE A 136 14.57 -6.98 1.95
C ILE A 136 16.05 -7.20 2.29
N PRO A 137 16.86 -7.77 1.37
CA PRO A 137 18.28 -8.00 1.61
C PRO A 137 19.05 -6.70 1.87
N ILE A 138 19.86 -6.67 2.93
CA ILE A 138 20.63 -5.49 3.37
C ILE A 138 21.53 -4.98 2.26
N GLU A 139 22.10 -5.87 1.46
CA GLU A 139 23.00 -5.58 0.36
C GLU A 139 22.33 -4.73 -0.73
N ARG A 140 21.01 -4.92 -0.93
CA ARG A 140 20.23 -4.12 -1.87
C ARG A 140 20.05 -2.68 -1.42
N LEU A 141 20.15 -2.44 -0.11
CA LEU A 141 19.94 -1.14 0.52
C LEU A 141 21.24 -0.33 0.68
N ALA A 142 22.40 -0.98 0.71
CA ALA A 142 23.69 -0.34 0.90
C ALA A 142 23.94 0.82 -0.08
N ARG A 143 23.48 0.69 -1.34
CA ARG A 143 23.57 1.74 -2.38
C ARG A 143 22.87 3.04 -2.01
N TYR A 144 21.92 3.01 -1.08
CA TYR A 144 21.16 4.18 -0.59
C TYR A 144 21.80 4.82 0.64
N GLY A 145 22.99 4.37 1.04
CA GLY A 145 23.69 4.86 2.24
C GLY A 145 23.02 4.39 3.51
N THR A 146 22.43 3.20 3.49
CA THR A 146 21.80 2.56 4.64
C THR A 146 22.61 1.34 5.05
N ALA A 147 23.05 1.36 6.31
CA ALA A 147 23.71 0.24 6.98
C ALA A 147 23.44 0.36 8.49
N PRO A 148 23.57 -0.70 9.28
CA PRO A 148 23.53 -0.57 10.74
C PRO A 148 24.54 0.48 11.25
N PRO A 149 24.21 1.30 12.26
CA PRO A 149 22.97 1.28 13.06
C PRO A 149 21.80 2.11 12.49
N LYS A 150 21.94 2.67 11.28
CA LYS A 150 20.89 3.44 10.61
C LYS A 150 19.77 2.57 10.08
N LEU A 151 20.10 1.39 9.55
CA LEU A 151 19.15 0.43 9.02
C LEU A 151 18.62 -0.45 10.13
N LEU A 152 17.31 -0.52 10.26
CA LEU A 152 16.57 -1.42 11.13
C LEU A 152 15.62 -2.26 10.30
N GLN A 153 15.39 -3.49 10.70
CA GLN A 153 14.47 -4.39 10.02
C GLN A 153 13.39 -4.86 10.99
N TYR A 154 12.15 -4.96 10.46
CA TYR A 154 11.03 -5.55 11.19
C TYR A 154 10.58 -6.85 10.52
N PRO A 155 10.10 -7.84 11.27
CA PRO A 155 9.68 -9.11 10.72
C PRO A 155 8.37 -9.01 9.93
N GLY A 156 8.29 -9.74 8.83
CA GLY A 156 7.08 -9.92 8.04
C GLY A 156 6.65 -8.69 7.22
N LEU A 157 5.33 -8.51 7.11
CA LEU A 157 4.71 -7.48 6.27
C LEU A 157 4.21 -6.31 7.10
N LYS A 158 4.28 -5.07 6.59
CA LYS A 158 3.62 -3.91 7.22
C LYS A 158 2.11 -4.10 7.35
N GLU A 159 1.52 -4.86 6.42
CA GLU A 159 0.12 -5.25 6.40
C GLU A 159 -0.27 -6.07 7.63
N GLU A 160 0.62 -6.90 8.14
CA GLU A 160 0.40 -7.71 9.34
C GLU A 160 0.29 -6.86 10.62
N TYR A 161 0.88 -5.66 10.61
CA TYR A 161 0.80 -4.67 11.68
C TYR A 161 -0.48 -3.82 11.58
N TYR A 162 -0.75 -3.20 10.42
CA TYR A 162 -1.88 -2.28 10.34
C TYR A 162 -3.25 -2.99 10.17
N LEU A 163 -3.24 -4.26 9.80
CA LEU A 163 -4.44 -5.09 9.81
C LEU A 163 -4.58 -5.94 11.09
N SER A 164 -3.76 -5.72 12.11
CA SER A 164 -3.76 -6.58 13.31
C SER A 164 -5.09 -6.59 14.06
N ASP A 165 -5.77 -5.45 14.12
CA ASP A 165 -7.09 -5.24 14.75
C ASP A 165 -8.25 -5.24 13.74
N PHE A 166 -7.96 -5.38 12.44
CA PHE A 166 -8.97 -5.34 11.40
C PHE A 166 -9.92 -6.54 11.48
N GLU A 167 -11.21 -6.29 11.42
CA GLU A 167 -12.26 -7.30 11.24
C GLU A 167 -13.07 -6.95 9.99
N PRO A 168 -13.35 -7.92 9.11
CA PRO A 168 -14.04 -7.67 7.85
C PRO A 168 -15.53 -7.36 8.10
N ASP A 169 -16.05 -6.36 7.41
CA ASP A 169 -17.46 -6.03 7.39
C ASP A 169 -18.14 -6.73 6.21
N ALA A 170 -19.07 -7.63 6.50
CA ALA A 170 -19.84 -8.36 5.49
C ALA A 170 -20.75 -7.45 4.67
N ALA A 171 -21.14 -6.29 5.19
CA ALA A 171 -21.97 -5.31 4.50
C ALA A 171 -21.32 -4.80 3.20
N VAL A 172 -20.01 -5.01 3.00
CA VAL A 172 -19.32 -4.70 1.73
C VAL A 172 -19.89 -5.46 0.54
N LEU A 173 -20.55 -6.58 0.77
CA LEU A 173 -21.20 -7.40 -0.26
C LEU A 173 -22.67 -7.02 -0.51
N ASP A 174 -23.24 -6.15 0.34
CA ASP A 174 -24.64 -5.74 0.20
C ASP A 174 -24.87 -5.01 -1.14
N GLY A 175 -26.02 -5.27 -1.73
CA GLY A 175 -26.37 -4.72 -3.04
C GLY A 175 -25.83 -5.49 -4.24
N TRP A 176 -25.05 -6.55 -4.02
CA TRP A 176 -24.67 -7.50 -5.07
C TRP A 176 -25.32 -8.86 -4.82
N GLU A 177 -25.86 -9.45 -5.89
CA GLU A 177 -26.41 -10.80 -5.84
C GLU A 177 -25.27 -11.84 -5.82
N ILE A 178 -24.66 -12.03 -4.64
CA ILE A 178 -23.57 -12.98 -4.46
C ILE A 178 -24.13 -14.34 -4.08
N ASP A 179 -24.07 -15.30 -5.01
CA ASP A 179 -24.37 -16.69 -4.74
C ASP A 179 -23.24 -17.31 -3.86
N PRO A 180 -23.53 -17.75 -2.62
CA PRO A 180 -22.53 -18.33 -1.74
C PRO A 180 -21.91 -19.64 -2.27
N GLY A 181 -22.54 -20.29 -3.25
CA GLY A 181 -22.02 -21.47 -3.90
C GLY A 181 -20.91 -21.19 -4.93
N ARG A 182 -20.79 -19.96 -5.40
CA ARG A 182 -19.79 -19.55 -6.39
C ARG A 182 -18.51 -19.07 -5.72
N THR A 183 -17.38 -19.24 -6.41
CA THR A 183 -16.09 -18.73 -5.96
C THR A 183 -16.05 -17.21 -6.10
N LEU A 184 -15.80 -16.49 -5.02
CA LEU A 184 -15.67 -15.03 -5.02
C LEU A 184 -14.23 -14.63 -5.29
N VAL A 185 -13.98 -13.99 -6.43
CA VAL A 185 -12.65 -13.57 -6.86
C VAL A 185 -12.57 -12.05 -6.93
N VAL A 186 -11.58 -11.45 -6.27
CA VAL A 186 -11.29 -10.02 -6.37
C VAL A 186 -10.18 -9.77 -7.37
N LEU A 187 -10.44 -8.89 -8.34
CA LEU A 187 -9.51 -8.52 -9.40
C LEU A 187 -9.10 -7.04 -9.29
N ARG A 188 -7.79 -6.77 -9.34
CA ARG A 188 -7.28 -5.39 -9.37
C ARG A 188 -6.46 -5.15 -10.63
N PRO A 189 -6.88 -4.27 -11.53
CA PRO A 189 -6.12 -3.91 -12.72
C PRO A 189 -4.74 -3.31 -12.38
N PRO A 190 -3.73 -3.46 -13.28
CA PRO A 190 -2.46 -2.77 -13.14
C PRO A 190 -2.63 -1.25 -13.14
N PRO A 191 -1.74 -0.50 -12.43
CA PRO A 191 -1.71 0.95 -12.55
C PRO A 191 -1.20 1.35 -13.95
N ASP A 192 -1.68 2.47 -14.48
CA ASP A 192 -1.20 3.18 -15.68
C ASP A 192 -1.15 2.39 -17.01
N VAL A 193 -1.71 1.21 -17.06
CA VAL A 193 -1.89 0.50 -18.32
C VAL A 193 -3.28 0.81 -18.82
N SER A 194 -3.37 1.59 -19.88
CA SER A 194 -4.56 1.54 -20.70
C SER A 194 -4.78 0.08 -21.05
N LEU A 195 -5.90 -0.49 -20.64
CA LEU A 195 -6.27 -1.88 -20.93
C LEU A 195 -6.31 -2.18 -22.44
N TYR A 196 -6.18 -1.11 -23.26
CA TYR A 196 -6.11 -1.12 -24.73
C TYR A 196 -4.71 -1.42 -25.27
N HIS A 197 -3.62 -1.21 -24.51
CA HIS A 197 -2.27 -1.51 -24.96
C HIS A 197 -1.88 -2.94 -24.57
N ARG A 198 -2.21 -3.89 -25.46
CA ARG A 198 -1.94 -5.32 -25.34
C ARG A 198 -0.44 -5.69 -25.14
N HIS A 199 0.47 -4.74 -25.26
CA HIS A 199 1.91 -5.02 -25.30
C HIS A 199 2.62 -5.03 -23.94
N ALA A 200 2.01 -4.51 -22.85
CA ALA A 200 2.71 -4.42 -21.56
C ALA A 200 2.45 -5.61 -20.61
N ASN A 201 1.22 -6.15 -20.57
CA ASN A 201 0.90 -7.37 -19.80
C ASN A 201 -0.46 -7.95 -20.24
N PRO A 202 -0.49 -8.97 -21.09
CA PRO A 202 -1.73 -9.56 -21.58
C PRO A 202 -2.47 -10.41 -20.53
N LEU A 203 -1.81 -10.76 -19.42
CA LEU A 203 -2.38 -11.68 -18.43
C LEU A 203 -3.63 -11.13 -17.75
N PHE A 204 -3.67 -9.85 -17.41
CA PHE A 204 -4.84 -9.30 -16.73
C PHE A 204 -6.10 -9.34 -17.62
N PRO A 205 -6.09 -8.83 -18.87
CA PRO A 205 -7.24 -8.96 -19.77
C PRO A 205 -7.63 -10.42 -20.03
N GLN A 206 -6.68 -11.31 -20.18
CA GLN A 206 -6.94 -12.75 -20.38
C GLN A 206 -7.58 -13.36 -19.13
N THR A 207 -7.10 -13.01 -17.94
CA THR A 207 -7.67 -13.46 -16.67
C THR A 207 -9.11 -12.95 -16.50
N LEU A 208 -9.34 -11.68 -16.80
CA LEU A 208 -10.67 -11.07 -16.75
C LEU A 208 -11.66 -11.77 -17.68
N GLN A 209 -11.25 -12.04 -18.94
CA GLN A 209 -12.08 -12.75 -19.89
C GLN A 209 -12.32 -14.20 -19.50
N HIS A 210 -11.31 -14.89 -18.93
CA HIS A 210 -11.44 -16.26 -18.47
C HIS A 210 -12.44 -16.34 -17.30
N LEU A 211 -12.21 -15.61 -16.24
CA LEU A 211 -13.08 -15.63 -15.05
C LEU A 211 -14.48 -15.11 -15.34
N GLY A 212 -14.59 -14.06 -16.15
CA GLY A 212 -15.87 -13.43 -16.45
C GLY A 212 -16.85 -14.30 -17.26
N ARG A 213 -16.40 -15.42 -17.81
CA ARG A 213 -17.23 -16.38 -18.53
C ARG A 213 -17.59 -17.64 -17.73
N LEU A 214 -17.00 -17.78 -16.53
CA LEU A 214 -17.23 -18.95 -15.69
C LEU A 214 -18.46 -18.73 -14.80
N GLU A 215 -19.50 -19.53 -14.99
CA GLU A 215 -20.71 -19.50 -14.18
C GLU A 215 -20.45 -19.81 -12.70
N SER A 216 -19.38 -20.54 -12.40
CA SER A 216 -18.99 -20.91 -11.04
C SER A 216 -18.28 -19.79 -10.25
N VAL A 217 -18.13 -18.60 -10.84
CA VAL A 217 -17.35 -17.48 -10.26
C VAL A 217 -18.18 -16.22 -10.16
N HIS A 218 -17.95 -15.45 -9.11
CA HIS A 218 -18.23 -14.01 -9.05
C HIS A 218 -16.89 -13.26 -9.06
N ALA A 219 -16.63 -12.50 -10.12
CA ALA A 219 -15.40 -11.76 -10.32
C ALA A 219 -15.63 -10.26 -10.06
N ILE A 220 -15.29 -9.79 -8.85
CA ILE A 220 -15.42 -8.37 -8.50
C ILE A 220 -14.16 -7.65 -8.95
N VAL A 221 -14.31 -6.71 -9.89
CA VAL A 221 -13.20 -5.92 -10.43
C VAL A 221 -13.18 -4.56 -9.76
N LEU A 222 -12.05 -4.19 -9.18
CA LEU A 222 -11.81 -2.90 -8.53
C LEU A 222 -10.99 -1.99 -9.47
N PRO A 223 -11.60 -1.20 -10.35
CA PRO A 223 -10.88 -0.31 -11.26
C PRO A 223 -10.18 0.81 -10.50
N ARG A 224 -9.14 1.39 -11.09
CA ARG A 224 -8.40 2.54 -10.54
C ARG A 224 -8.84 3.86 -11.13
N THR A 225 -9.42 3.82 -12.31
CA THR A 225 -9.88 5.00 -13.08
C THR A 225 -11.23 4.71 -13.70
N GLU A 226 -11.94 5.77 -14.09
CA GLU A 226 -13.21 5.66 -14.80
C GLU A 226 -13.04 4.93 -16.12
N GLU A 227 -11.96 5.20 -16.85
CA GLU A 227 -11.70 4.53 -18.14
C GLU A 227 -11.52 3.01 -17.95
N GLN A 228 -10.89 2.57 -16.85
CA GLN A 228 -10.81 1.15 -16.54
C GLN A 228 -12.19 0.57 -16.21
N ARG A 229 -13.02 1.32 -15.49
CA ARG A 229 -14.39 0.92 -15.15
C ARG A 229 -15.23 0.73 -16.41
N ASP A 230 -15.25 1.72 -17.28
CA ASP A 230 -16.01 1.72 -18.52
C ASP A 230 -15.58 0.58 -19.45
N TYR A 231 -14.26 0.39 -19.56
CA TYR A 231 -13.72 -0.73 -20.32
C TYR A 231 -14.22 -2.08 -19.80
N VAL A 232 -14.09 -2.34 -18.50
CA VAL A 232 -14.52 -3.62 -17.92
C VAL A 232 -16.01 -3.83 -18.13
N ARG A 233 -16.84 -2.81 -17.94
CA ARG A 233 -18.29 -2.87 -18.19
C ARG A 233 -18.63 -3.12 -19.65
N SER A 234 -17.89 -2.53 -20.59
CA SER A 234 -18.12 -2.71 -22.03
C SER A 234 -17.89 -4.15 -22.50
N LEU A 235 -17.17 -4.97 -21.74
CA LEU A 235 -16.95 -6.39 -22.05
C LEU A 235 -18.21 -7.24 -21.81
N ALA A 236 -19.19 -6.74 -21.08
CA ALA A 236 -20.46 -7.40 -20.76
C ALA A 236 -20.30 -8.87 -20.33
N LEU A 237 -19.34 -9.14 -19.47
CA LEU A 237 -19.01 -10.47 -18.98
C LEU A 237 -19.98 -10.89 -17.85
N PRO A 238 -20.69 -12.03 -17.95
CA PRO A 238 -21.81 -12.35 -17.06
C PRO A 238 -21.43 -12.56 -15.59
N SER A 239 -20.21 -12.99 -15.32
CA SER A 239 -19.72 -13.24 -13.94
C SER A 239 -18.93 -12.06 -13.36
N VAL A 240 -18.84 -10.92 -14.07
CA VAL A 240 -18.09 -9.74 -13.65
C VAL A 240 -19.01 -8.74 -12.96
N ILE A 241 -18.60 -8.34 -11.77
CA ILE A 241 -19.22 -7.26 -10.99
C ILE A 241 -18.24 -6.09 -10.93
N VAL A 242 -18.70 -4.88 -11.23
CA VAL A 242 -17.89 -3.65 -11.14
C VAL A 242 -18.62 -2.66 -10.25
N PRO A 243 -18.11 -2.37 -9.05
CA PRO A 243 -18.73 -1.41 -8.14
C PRO A 243 -18.93 -0.03 -8.77
N ASP A 244 -20.05 0.61 -8.47
CA ASP A 244 -20.32 1.99 -8.89
C ASP A 244 -19.50 3.01 -8.12
N GLU A 245 -19.31 2.72 -6.82
CA GLU A 245 -18.59 3.58 -5.88
C GLU A 245 -17.33 2.89 -5.34
N ALA A 246 -16.57 3.64 -4.55
CA ALA A 246 -15.45 3.09 -3.81
C ALA A 246 -15.97 2.15 -2.69
N VAL A 247 -15.37 0.97 -2.61
CA VAL A 247 -15.73 -0.06 -1.60
C VAL A 247 -14.59 -0.27 -0.62
N ASP A 248 -14.90 -0.81 0.55
CA ASP A 248 -13.90 -1.29 1.49
C ASP A 248 -13.18 -2.51 0.89
N ALA A 249 -12.02 -2.23 0.28
CA ALA A 249 -11.24 -3.25 -0.39
C ALA A 249 -10.68 -4.30 0.58
N GLN A 250 -10.43 -3.94 1.85
CA GLN A 250 -9.87 -4.85 2.84
C GLN A 250 -10.91 -5.88 3.28
N SER A 251 -12.15 -5.45 3.55
CA SER A 251 -13.26 -6.36 3.83
C SER A 251 -13.56 -7.25 2.64
N LEU A 252 -13.57 -6.69 1.44
CA LEU A 252 -13.80 -7.47 0.23
C LEU A 252 -12.71 -8.53 -0.01
N ILE A 253 -11.44 -8.19 0.20
CA ILE A 253 -10.33 -9.16 0.14
C ILE A 253 -10.54 -10.26 1.18
N ALA A 254 -10.80 -9.90 2.43
CA ALA A 254 -10.94 -10.85 3.53
C ALA A 254 -12.07 -11.87 3.30
N LEU A 255 -13.16 -11.42 2.68
CA LEU A 255 -14.35 -12.23 2.37
C LEU A 255 -14.21 -13.01 1.05
N SER A 256 -13.23 -12.68 0.20
CA SER A 256 -13.03 -13.37 -1.07
C SER A 256 -12.37 -14.74 -0.90
N ASP A 257 -12.57 -15.60 -1.88
CA ASP A 257 -11.90 -16.90 -1.97
C ASP A 257 -10.53 -16.80 -2.63
N LEU A 258 -10.35 -15.79 -3.51
CA LEU A 258 -9.14 -15.58 -4.28
C LEU A 258 -8.96 -14.11 -4.64
N VAL A 259 -7.72 -13.67 -4.66
CA VAL A 259 -7.33 -12.35 -5.18
C VAL A 259 -6.40 -12.52 -6.39
N VAL A 260 -6.63 -11.73 -7.45
CA VAL A 260 -5.71 -11.61 -8.59
C VAL A 260 -5.41 -10.13 -8.82
N SER A 261 -4.15 -9.74 -8.65
CA SER A 261 -3.77 -8.33 -8.68
C SER A 261 -2.41 -8.12 -9.34
N ALA A 262 -2.25 -6.97 -9.99
CA ALA A 262 -0.95 -6.48 -10.48
C ALA A 262 -0.31 -5.45 -9.54
N GLY A 263 -0.85 -5.27 -8.32
CA GLY A 263 -0.40 -4.25 -7.37
C GLY A 263 0.19 -4.84 -6.10
N GLY A 264 1.30 -4.28 -5.61
CA GLY A 264 2.00 -4.77 -4.42
C GLY A 264 1.15 -4.76 -3.15
N THR A 265 0.48 -3.64 -2.83
CA THR A 265 -0.29 -3.48 -1.58
C THR A 265 -1.41 -4.52 -1.47
N MET A 266 -2.27 -4.65 -2.49
CA MET A 266 -3.38 -5.60 -2.44
C MET A 266 -2.92 -7.05 -2.34
N ASN A 267 -1.84 -7.43 -3.03
CA ASN A 267 -1.25 -8.76 -2.91
C ASN A 267 -0.79 -9.05 -1.47
N ARG A 268 -0.18 -8.06 -0.82
CA ARG A 268 0.33 -8.20 0.55
C ARG A 268 -0.79 -8.16 1.58
N GLU A 269 -1.84 -7.35 1.37
CA GLU A 269 -3.06 -7.38 2.19
C GLU A 269 -3.73 -8.75 2.11
N ALA A 270 -3.90 -9.31 0.92
CA ALA A 270 -4.44 -10.66 0.74
C ALA A 270 -3.57 -11.70 1.45
N ALA A 271 -2.25 -11.66 1.28
CA ALA A 271 -1.32 -12.54 1.98
C ALA A 271 -1.40 -12.40 3.51
N ALA A 272 -1.46 -11.16 4.04
CA ALA A 272 -1.59 -10.90 5.47
C ALA A 272 -2.92 -11.41 6.05
N LEU A 273 -4.00 -11.28 5.28
CA LEU A 273 -5.33 -11.79 5.61
C LEU A 273 -5.47 -13.30 5.38
N GLY A 274 -4.43 -13.97 4.87
CA GLY A 274 -4.44 -15.40 4.60
C GLY A 274 -5.32 -15.80 3.42
N VAL A 275 -5.60 -14.88 2.50
CA VAL A 275 -6.36 -15.13 1.28
C VAL A 275 -5.41 -15.57 0.18
N PRO A 276 -5.70 -16.67 -0.54
CA PRO A 276 -4.94 -17.06 -1.73
C PRO A 276 -4.82 -15.90 -2.71
N VAL A 277 -3.61 -15.64 -3.20
CA VAL A 277 -3.39 -14.51 -4.10
C VAL A 277 -2.43 -14.85 -5.24
N TYR A 278 -2.82 -14.44 -6.45
CA TYR A 278 -1.96 -14.49 -7.63
C TYR A 278 -1.60 -13.08 -8.09
N THR A 279 -0.33 -12.93 -8.49
CA THR A 279 0.14 -11.68 -9.07
C THR A 279 0.28 -11.78 -10.58
N THR A 280 -0.23 -10.78 -11.29
CA THR A 280 0.02 -10.56 -12.72
C THR A 280 1.11 -9.52 -12.95
N TYR A 281 1.86 -9.13 -11.91
CA TYR A 281 2.90 -8.12 -12.01
C TYR A 281 4.09 -8.64 -12.83
N GLY A 282 4.36 -8.00 -13.96
CA GLY A 282 5.46 -8.36 -14.87
C GLY A 282 6.74 -7.56 -14.66
N GLY A 283 6.81 -6.68 -13.65
CA GLY A 283 7.98 -5.86 -13.36
C GLY A 283 9.00 -6.57 -12.46
N ARG A 284 10.01 -5.83 -12.02
CA ARG A 284 11.02 -6.34 -11.09
C ARG A 284 10.40 -6.54 -9.71
N LEU A 285 10.47 -7.74 -9.17
CA LEU A 285 9.99 -8.05 -7.82
C LEU A 285 10.90 -7.40 -6.77
N GLY A 286 10.30 -6.96 -5.66
CA GLY A 286 11.02 -6.57 -4.45
C GLY A 286 11.23 -7.75 -3.51
N GLY A 287 12.14 -7.60 -2.53
CA GLY A 287 12.45 -8.66 -1.56
C GLY A 287 11.23 -9.17 -0.82
N VAL A 288 10.25 -8.32 -0.55
CA VAL A 288 8.99 -8.71 0.09
C VAL A 288 8.19 -9.67 -0.80
N ASP A 289 8.04 -9.37 -2.08
CA ASP A 289 7.27 -10.21 -2.99
C ASP A 289 8.02 -11.52 -3.31
N GLU A 290 9.35 -11.45 -3.44
CA GLU A 290 10.21 -12.65 -3.61
C GLU A 290 10.05 -13.61 -2.40
N GLU A 291 10.03 -13.08 -1.19
CA GLU A 291 9.85 -13.87 0.03
C GLU A 291 8.44 -14.48 0.12
N LEU A 292 7.39 -13.72 -0.21
CA LEU A 292 6.03 -14.24 -0.25
C LEU A 292 5.87 -15.36 -1.28
N ILE A 293 6.54 -15.27 -2.42
CA ILE A 293 6.55 -16.33 -3.45
C ILE A 293 7.27 -17.56 -2.90
N ARG A 294 8.42 -17.39 -2.26
CA ARG A 294 9.17 -18.49 -1.63
C ARG A 294 8.37 -19.22 -0.56
N GLN A 295 7.54 -18.48 0.18
CA GLN A 295 6.63 -19.02 1.20
C GLN A 295 5.34 -19.62 0.62
N GLY A 296 5.08 -19.48 -0.68
CA GLY A 296 3.82 -19.88 -1.32
C GLY A 296 2.61 -19.02 -0.97
N ARG A 297 2.83 -17.87 -0.31
CA ARG A 297 1.78 -16.90 0.07
C ARG A 297 1.41 -15.94 -1.08
N LEU A 298 2.22 -15.85 -2.11
CA LEU A 298 1.98 -15.13 -3.35
C LEU A 298 2.37 -16.03 -4.52
N ARG A 299 1.50 -16.19 -5.52
CA ARG A 299 1.75 -17.05 -6.66
C ARG A 299 1.84 -16.20 -7.94
N PRO A 300 2.94 -16.28 -8.72
CA PRO A 300 2.98 -15.67 -10.04
C PRO A 300 1.98 -16.34 -10.98
N LEU A 301 1.12 -15.56 -11.62
CA LEU A 301 0.21 -16.06 -12.64
C LEU A 301 0.92 -16.06 -14.00
N THR A 302 0.91 -17.19 -14.71
CA THR A 302 1.46 -17.32 -16.05
C THR A 302 0.40 -17.72 -17.08
N ASP A 303 -0.63 -18.43 -16.65
CA ASP A 303 -1.79 -18.82 -17.45
C ASP A 303 -3.07 -18.64 -16.60
N PRO A 304 -4.07 -17.89 -17.07
CA PRO A 304 -5.34 -17.74 -16.35
C PRO A 304 -6.04 -19.05 -16.02
N ARG A 305 -5.84 -20.10 -16.84
CA ARG A 305 -6.42 -21.43 -16.62
C ARG A 305 -5.77 -22.21 -15.48
N ALA A 306 -4.61 -21.77 -15.00
CA ALA A 306 -3.94 -22.34 -13.84
C ALA A 306 -4.45 -21.81 -12.49
N LEU A 307 -5.45 -20.92 -12.49
CA LEU A 307 -6.06 -20.42 -11.25
C LEU A 307 -6.78 -21.56 -10.52
N GLU A 308 -6.44 -21.74 -9.26
CA GLU A 308 -7.14 -22.66 -8.36
C GLU A 308 -8.41 -21.99 -7.84
N LEU A 309 -9.54 -22.27 -8.47
CA LEU A 309 -10.86 -21.71 -8.15
C LEU A 309 -11.58 -22.62 -7.14
N THR A 310 -11.16 -22.55 -5.90
CA THR A 310 -11.77 -23.31 -4.81
C THR A 310 -12.44 -22.38 -3.81
N LYS A 311 -13.67 -22.73 -3.40
CA LYS A 311 -14.35 -22.06 -2.32
C LYS A 311 -13.57 -22.26 -1.03
N ARG A 312 -13.27 -21.18 -0.33
CA ARG A 312 -12.66 -21.29 0.99
C ARG A 312 -13.69 -21.85 1.97
N ALA A 313 -13.35 -22.95 2.65
CA ALA A 313 -14.16 -23.39 3.79
C ALA A 313 -14.17 -22.27 4.83
N GLY A 314 -15.34 -21.84 5.27
CA GLY A 314 -15.52 -20.77 6.25
C GLY A 314 -14.77 -21.05 7.56
N GLY A 315 -13.52 -20.73 7.58
CA GLY A 315 -12.60 -20.83 8.69
C GLY A 315 -11.50 -19.80 8.49
N THR A 316 -11.10 -19.17 9.56
CA THR A 316 -10.03 -18.20 9.59
C THR A 316 -8.81 -18.80 8.90
N ALA A 317 -8.55 -18.33 7.67
CA ALA A 317 -7.24 -18.50 7.06
C ALA A 317 -6.18 -18.11 8.10
N GLN A 318 -5.02 -18.73 8.02
CA GLN A 318 -3.93 -18.48 8.98
C GLN A 318 -3.41 -17.06 8.82
N ARG A 319 -4.17 -16.12 9.44
CA ARG A 319 -3.89 -14.70 9.41
C ARG A 319 -2.74 -14.40 10.35
N VAL A 320 -1.72 -13.74 9.88
CA VAL A 320 -0.60 -13.29 10.72
C VAL A 320 -0.95 -11.89 11.25
N ARG A 321 -0.99 -11.75 12.57
CA ARG A 321 -1.18 -10.47 13.27
C ARG A 321 0.08 -10.12 14.04
N ARG A 322 0.54 -8.87 13.92
CA ARG A 322 1.71 -8.36 14.64
C ARG A 322 1.35 -7.11 15.41
N ASP A 323 2.03 -6.88 16.51
CA ASP A 323 1.79 -5.69 17.35
C ASP A 323 2.34 -4.43 16.68
N PRO A 324 1.49 -3.44 16.33
CA PRO A 324 1.94 -2.17 15.78
C PRO A 324 2.93 -1.41 16.67
N ALA A 325 2.93 -1.68 17.99
CA ALA A 325 3.87 -1.06 18.92
C ALA A 325 5.32 -1.43 18.62
N GLU A 326 5.59 -2.62 18.09
CA GLU A 326 6.93 -3.03 17.68
C GLU A 326 7.46 -2.18 16.53
N LEU A 327 6.64 -1.98 15.50
CA LEU A 327 7.00 -1.12 14.36
C LEU A 327 7.16 0.33 14.79
N LEU A 328 6.27 0.82 15.64
CA LEU A 328 6.34 2.17 16.19
C LEU A 328 7.63 2.39 16.98
N ALA A 329 8.04 1.45 17.82
CA ALA A 329 9.27 1.55 18.60
C ALA A 329 10.51 1.69 17.70
N LEU A 330 10.58 0.90 16.61
CA LEU A 330 11.66 1.01 15.63
C LEU A 330 11.68 2.38 14.94
N LEU A 331 10.52 2.92 14.55
CA LEU A 331 10.42 4.23 13.92
C LEU A 331 10.81 5.36 14.88
N LEU A 332 10.35 5.31 16.12
CA LEU A 332 10.64 6.32 17.15
C LEU A 332 12.10 6.30 17.62
N SER A 333 12.82 5.19 17.44
CA SER A 333 14.26 5.12 17.77
C SER A 333 15.13 6.14 17.00
N ALA A 334 14.57 6.77 15.97
CA ALA A 334 15.23 7.87 15.28
C ALA A 334 15.47 9.11 16.17
N ARG A 335 14.67 9.27 17.23
CA ARG A 335 14.81 10.36 18.19
C ARG A 335 16.08 10.25 19.01
N ASP A 336 16.49 9.03 19.32
CA ASP A 336 17.58 8.73 20.26
C ASP A 336 18.93 8.51 19.53
N ALA A 337 19.00 8.83 18.22
CA ALA A 337 20.13 8.55 17.35
C ALA A 337 21.04 9.75 17.08
#